data_2086108b5cc94f4fee0c632551359e3b
#
_entry.id   2086108b5cc94f4fee0c632551359e3b
#
_cell.length_a   1.000
_cell.length_b   1.000
_cell.length_c   1.000
_cell.angle_alpha   90.00
_cell.angle_beta   90.00
_cell.angle_gamma   90.00
#
_symmetry.space_group_name_H-M   'P 1'
#
loop_
_entity.id
_entity.type
_entity.pdbx_description
1 polymer ?
#
loop_
_entity_poly.entity_id
_entity_poly.type
_entity_poly.pdbx_seq_one_letter_code
_entity_poly.pdbx_strand_id
1 'polypeptide(L)'
;LVNSDLTKIAVLTQYKSHSLILHIQKGWGFLRGEFGEFVELWPAQQRITETSWYAGTADAVFQNLDIIRAHNPDYILILAGDHIYKMDYGAMIAQHVESGADMTVGCLEVDLGKAREFGVMSADEDGRVRRFAEKPDQPDPIPGRPGVALASMGIYVFNRGFLYEQLI
;
A
#
# COMPACT_ATOMS: atom_id res chain seq x y z
N LEU A 1 -8.67 -4.99 -6.88
CA LEU A 1 -9.36 -3.95 -6.11
C LEU A 1 -10.87 -4.00 -6.37
N VAL A 2 -11.33 -3.74 -7.58
CA VAL A 2 -12.78 -3.71 -7.91
C VAL A 2 -13.50 -5.01 -7.54
N ASN A 3 -12.87 -6.17 -7.72
CA ASN A 3 -13.43 -7.45 -7.28
C ASN A 3 -13.54 -7.62 -5.74
N SER A 4 -12.97 -6.71 -4.98
CA SER A 4 -13.09 -6.61 -3.52
C SER A 4 -13.92 -5.40 -3.10
N ASP A 5 -14.81 -4.93 -3.98
CA ASP A 5 -15.70 -3.76 -3.81
C ASP A 5 -14.95 -2.44 -3.51
N LEU A 6 -13.67 -2.36 -3.87
CA LEU A 6 -12.88 -1.14 -3.76
C LEU A 6 -12.96 -0.36 -5.07
N THR A 7 -13.80 0.65 -5.10
CA THR A 7 -14.14 1.41 -6.31
C THR A 7 -13.59 2.85 -6.33
N LYS A 8 -12.94 3.29 -5.24
CA LYS A 8 -12.25 4.58 -5.17
C LYS A 8 -10.75 4.35 -5.28
N ILE A 9 -10.20 4.45 -6.48
CA ILE A 9 -8.84 4.06 -6.79
C ILE A 9 -8.07 5.25 -7.35
N ALA A 10 -6.97 5.62 -6.69
CA ALA A 10 -6.00 6.58 -7.19
C ALA A 10 -4.74 5.87 -7.69
N VAL A 11 -4.27 6.21 -8.86
CA VAL A 11 -3.02 5.71 -9.43
C VAL A 11 -2.01 6.85 -9.47
N LEU A 12 -1.05 6.80 -8.56
CA LEU A 12 0.02 7.78 -8.47
C LEU A 12 1.08 7.49 -9.55
N THR A 13 1.30 8.44 -10.45
CA THR A 13 2.19 8.24 -11.60
C THR A 13 3.31 9.28 -11.62
N GLN A 14 4.43 8.89 -12.20
CA GLN A 14 5.56 9.80 -12.47
C GLN A 14 5.71 10.05 -13.97
N TYR A 15 6.94 10.06 -14.48
CA TYR A 15 7.25 10.28 -15.88
C TYR A 15 6.87 9.07 -16.77
N LYS A 16 6.77 9.29 -18.10
CA LYS A 16 6.43 8.25 -19.11
C LYS A 16 5.12 7.50 -18.88
N SER A 17 4.15 8.15 -18.24
CA SER A 17 2.86 7.55 -17.87
C SER A 17 1.84 7.49 -19.02
N HIS A 18 2.15 7.99 -20.24
CA HIS A 18 1.18 8.13 -21.33
C HIS A 18 0.47 6.82 -21.69
N SER A 19 1.21 5.71 -21.81
CA SER A 19 0.62 4.40 -22.11
C SER A 19 -0.28 3.91 -20.99
N LEU A 20 0.10 4.13 -19.72
CA LEU A 20 -0.70 3.80 -18.54
C LEU A 20 -1.97 4.66 -18.49
N ILE A 21 -1.86 5.96 -18.78
CA ILE A 21 -3.01 6.88 -18.87
C ILE A 21 -4.03 6.36 -19.89
N LEU A 22 -3.57 6.05 -21.10
CA LEU A 22 -4.45 5.52 -22.15
C LEU A 22 -5.08 4.18 -21.77
N HIS A 23 -4.32 3.31 -21.10
CA HIS A 23 -4.83 2.03 -20.64
C HIS A 23 -5.95 2.19 -19.59
N ILE A 24 -5.74 3.06 -18.61
CA ILE A 24 -6.72 3.33 -17.57
C ILE A 24 -7.96 3.99 -18.16
N GLN A 25 -7.81 5.02 -19.00
CA GLN A 25 -8.95 5.69 -19.63
C GLN A 25 -9.80 4.77 -20.50
N LYS A 26 -9.19 3.83 -21.22
CA LYS A 26 -9.90 2.88 -22.07
C LYS A 26 -10.49 1.69 -21.30
N GLY A 27 -9.82 1.24 -20.24
CA GLY A 27 -10.17 0.01 -19.53
C GLY A 27 -11.11 0.21 -18.36
N TRP A 28 -11.14 1.39 -17.74
CA TRP A 28 -11.79 1.62 -16.44
C TRP A 28 -12.92 2.68 -16.49
N GLY A 29 -13.35 3.08 -17.68
CA GLY A 29 -14.42 4.06 -17.87
C GLY A 29 -15.84 3.54 -17.51
N PHE A 30 -15.98 2.31 -17.00
CA PHE A 30 -17.26 1.74 -16.60
C PHE A 30 -17.63 2.07 -15.15
N LEU A 31 -16.72 2.60 -14.34
CA LEU A 31 -17.02 3.04 -12.98
C LEU A 31 -17.89 4.30 -13.01
N ARG A 32 -18.84 4.34 -12.09
CA ARG A 32 -19.88 5.37 -12.07
C ARG A 32 -19.52 6.50 -11.13
N GLY A 33 -18.94 7.57 -11.65
CA GLY A 33 -18.57 8.76 -10.89
C GLY A 33 -19.76 9.39 -10.13
N GLU A 34 -20.99 9.22 -10.62
CA GLU A 34 -22.23 9.65 -9.96
C GLU A 34 -22.48 8.96 -8.60
N PHE A 35 -21.90 7.77 -8.39
CA PHE A 35 -21.90 7.06 -7.10
C PHE A 35 -20.61 7.22 -6.31
N GLY A 36 -19.72 8.11 -6.75
CA GLY A 36 -18.43 8.34 -6.13
C GLY A 36 -17.41 7.24 -6.41
N GLU A 37 -17.63 6.41 -7.44
CA GLU A 37 -16.66 5.41 -7.92
C GLU A 37 -15.72 6.05 -8.93
N PHE A 38 -14.43 5.79 -8.82
CA PHE A 38 -13.45 6.33 -9.76
C PHE A 38 -12.17 5.49 -9.85
N VAL A 39 -11.50 5.57 -10.99
CA VAL A 39 -10.07 5.30 -11.13
C VAL A 39 -9.44 6.58 -11.66
N GLU A 40 -8.77 7.30 -10.80
CA GLU A 40 -8.12 8.56 -11.12
C GLU A 40 -6.61 8.43 -11.22
N LEU A 41 -6.05 9.23 -12.12
CA LEU A 41 -4.61 9.36 -12.27
C LEU A 41 -4.16 10.62 -11.57
N TRP A 42 -3.29 10.45 -10.58
CA TRP A 42 -2.68 11.56 -9.83
C TRP A 42 -1.19 11.66 -10.22
N PRO A 43 -0.87 12.43 -11.26
CA PRO A 43 0.51 12.59 -11.70
C PRO A 43 1.30 13.40 -10.68
N ALA A 44 2.60 13.10 -10.57
CA ALA A 44 3.53 13.90 -9.79
C ALA A 44 3.48 15.36 -10.29
N GLN A 45 3.18 16.29 -9.39
CA GLN A 45 3.13 17.71 -9.69
C GLN A 45 4.45 18.35 -9.26
N GLN A 46 5.11 19.03 -10.18
CA GLN A 46 6.21 19.92 -9.84
C GLN A 46 5.62 21.17 -9.14
N ARG A 47 5.77 21.22 -7.83
CA ARG A 47 5.48 22.46 -7.08
C ARG A 47 6.61 23.46 -7.31
N ILE A 48 6.33 24.75 -7.23
CA ILE A 48 7.18 25.88 -7.68
C ILE A 48 8.63 25.84 -7.17
N THR A 49 8.92 25.10 -6.12
CA THR A 49 10.25 24.98 -5.49
C THR A 49 10.89 23.61 -5.56
N GLU A 50 10.20 22.58 -6.06
CA GLU A 50 10.70 21.23 -6.08
C GLU A 50 10.95 20.75 -7.51
N THR A 51 12.22 20.50 -7.83
CA THR A 51 12.65 19.99 -9.13
C THR A 51 12.70 18.46 -9.19
N SER A 52 12.33 17.78 -8.10
CA SER A 52 12.46 16.33 -7.95
C SER A 52 11.11 15.61 -8.08
N TRP A 53 11.17 14.44 -8.72
CA TRP A 53 10.12 13.44 -8.74
C TRP A 53 9.95 12.84 -7.33
N TYR A 54 8.93 11.98 -7.11
CA TYR A 54 8.77 11.28 -5.85
C TYR A 54 10.07 10.60 -5.41
N ALA A 55 10.51 10.88 -4.21
CA ALA A 55 11.71 10.26 -3.63
C ALA A 55 11.50 8.80 -3.23
N GLY A 56 10.22 8.38 -3.11
CA GLY A 56 9.83 7.02 -2.76
C GLY A 56 8.30 6.91 -2.61
N THR A 57 7.82 5.74 -2.21
CA THR A 57 6.38 5.47 -2.08
C THR A 57 5.71 6.32 -0.99
N ALA A 58 6.37 6.51 0.14
CA ALA A 58 5.86 7.37 1.22
C ALA A 58 5.75 8.83 0.77
N ASP A 59 6.76 9.33 0.04
CA ASP A 59 6.77 10.67 -0.52
C ASP A 59 5.67 10.85 -1.56
N ALA A 60 5.40 9.84 -2.38
CA ALA A 60 4.29 9.87 -3.34
C ALA A 60 2.94 10.04 -2.63
N VAL A 61 2.74 9.38 -1.51
CA VAL A 61 1.52 9.54 -0.70
C VAL A 61 1.49 10.91 -0.04
N PHE A 62 2.62 11.35 0.55
CA PHE A 62 2.74 12.65 1.20
C PHE A 62 2.41 13.81 0.26
N GLN A 63 2.97 13.82 -0.94
CA GLN A 63 2.71 14.89 -1.92
C GLN A 63 1.25 14.95 -2.42
N ASN A 64 0.46 13.89 -2.21
CA ASN A 64 -0.96 13.83 -2.58
C ASN A 64 -1.91 13.86 -1.37
N LEU A 65 -1.42 14.18 -0.18
CA LEU A 65 -2.22 14.19 1.05
C LEU A 65 -3.42 15.15 0.99
N ASP A 66 -3.28 16.28 0.33
CA ASP A 66 -4.36 17.26 0.14
C ASP A 66 -5.53 16.65 -0.66
N ILE A 67 -5.23 15.91 -1.71
CA ILE A 67 -6.23 15.21 -2.52
C ILE A 67 -6.87 14.07 -1.71
N ILE A 68 -6.05 13.26 -1.01
CA ILE A 68 -6.55 12.18 -0.15
C ILE A 68 -7.50 12.74 0.92
N ARG A 69 -7.14 13.86 1.54
CA ARG A 69 -7.97 14.54 2.54
C ARG A 69 -9.30 15.03 1.98
N ALA A 70 -9.31 15.53 0.74
CA ALA A 70 -10.53 15.97 0.08
C ALA A 70 -11.54 14.83 -0.12
N HIS A 71 -11.06 13.60 -0.38
CA HIS A 71 -11.90 12.40 -0.48
C HIS A 71 -12.37 11.86 0.88
N ASN A 72 -11.75 12.30 1.98
CA ASN A 72 -12.09 11.97 3.37
C ASN A 72 -12.31 10.46 3.63
N PRO A 73 -11.38 9.56 3.24
CA PRO A 73 -11.53 8.14 3.48
C PRO A 73 -11.34 7.81 4.98
N ASP A 74 -12.00 6.76 5.48
CA ASP A 74 -11.72 6.25 6.83
C ASP A 74 -10.46 5.39 6.86
N TYR A 75 -10.26 4.60 5.80
CA TYR A 75 -9.10 3.72 5.62
C TYR A 75 -8.43 3.98 4.29
N ILE A 76 -7.12 3.81 4.24
CA ILE A 76 -6.32 4.01 3.04
C ILE A 76 -5.53 2.72 2.78
N LEU A 77 -5.84 2.06 1.65
CA LEU A 77 -5.10 0.90 1.17
C LEU A 77 -4.01 1.38 0.20
N ILE A 78 -2.75 1.08 0.50
CA ILE A 78 -1.59 1.41 -0.33
C ILE A 78 -1.03 0.13 -0.94
N LEU A 79 -0.83 0.13 -2.26
CA LEU A 79 -0.30 -0.98 -3.02
C LEU A 79 0.90 -0.54 -3.84
N ALA A 80 1.92 -1.39 -3.93
CA ALA A 80 2.98 -1.25 -4.92
C ALA A 80 2.46 -1.62 -6.31
N GLY A 81 2.79 -0.82 -7.32
CA GLY A 81 2.29 -0.99 -8.70
C GLY A 81 2.98 -2.09 -9.51
N ASP A 82 4.08 -2.64 -9.01
CA ASP A 82 4.91 -3.65 -9.66
C ASP A 82 4.62 -5.10 -9.22
N HIS A 83 3.75 -5.28 -8.24
CA HIS A 83 3.32 -6.58 -7.76
C HIS A 83 2.08 -7.08 -8.51
N ILE A 84 2.18 -8.26 -9.12
CA ILE A 84 1.06 -8.91 -9.80
C ILE A 84 0.66 -10.16 -8.99
N TYR A 85 -0.45 -10.07 -8.28
CA TYR A 85 -1.00 -11.19 -7.51
C TYR A 85 -2.52 -11.04 -7.39
N LYS A 86 -3.18 -12.13 -6.96
CA LYS A 86 -4.62 -12.16 -6.71
C LYS A 86 -4.87 -12.26 -5.22
N MET A 87 -5.52 -11.26 -4.66
CA MET A 87 -5.82 -11.18 -3.23
C MET A 87 -7.20 -10.57 -3.02
N ASP A 88 -7.90 -10.99 -1.98
CA ASP A 88 -9.10 -10.32 -1.49
C ASP A 88 -8.73 -9.23 -0.49
N TYR A 89 -8.74 -7.99 -0.95
CA TYR A 89 -8.44 -6.84 -0.11
C TYR A 89 -9.56 -6.51 0.87
N GLY A 90 -10.80 -6.91 0.57
CA GLY A 90 -11.93 -6.76 1.48
C GLY A 90 -11.70 -7.51 2.78
N ALA A 91 -11.19 -8.75 2.70
CA ALA A 91 -10.84 -9.55 3.88
C ALA A 91 -9.71 -8.89 4.70
N MET A 92 -8.70 -8.31 4.05
CA MET A 92 -7.62 -7.61 4.74
C MET A 92 -8.12 -6.35 5.47
N ILE A 93 -9.01 -5.58 4.84
CA ILE A 93 -9.59 -4.38 5.45
C ILE A 93 -10.51 -4.78 6.63
N ALA A 94 -11.31 -5.83 6.47
CA ALA A 94 -12.15 -6.34 7.57
C ALA A 94 -11.29 -6.73 8.79
N GLN A 95 -10.21 -7.47 8.57
CA GLN A 95 -9.26 -7.82 9.64
C GLN A 95 -8.62 -6.58 10.28
N HIS A 96 -8.27 -5.56 9.48
CA HIS A 96 -7.74 -4.29 9.99
C HIS A 96 -8.73 -3.61 10.94
N VAL A 97 -10.00 -3.53 10.54
CA VAL A 97 -11.08 -2.92 11.35
C VAL A 97 -11.31 -3.72 12.63
N GLU A 98 -11.42 -5.05 12.52
CA GLU A 98 -11.67 -5.94 13.66
C GLU A 98 -10.53 -5.92 14.68
N SER A 99 -9.29 -5.84 14.22
CA SER A 99 -8.11 -5.79 15.11
C SER A 99 -7.94 -4.43 15.82
N GLY A 100 -8.58 -3.38 15.32
CA GLY A 100 -8.41 -2.01 15.81
C GLY A 100 -6.98 -1.48 15.63
N ALA A 101 -6.21 -2.04 14.70
CA ALA A 101 -4.84 -1.62 14.43
C ALA A 101 -4.83 -0.27 13.70
N ASP A 102 -3.78 0.53 13.92
CA ASP A 102 -3.57 1.78 13.20
C ASP A 102 -3.01 1.54 11.79
N MET A 103 -2.25 0.44 11.65
CA MET A 103 -1.69 -0.02 10.38
C MET A 103 -1.70 -1.56 10.32
N THR A 104 -2.07 -2.09 9.16
CA THR A 104 -1.96 -3.53 8.85
C THR A 104 -1.07 -3.72 7.63
N VAL A 105 -0.17 -4.70 7.69
CA VAL A 105 0.78 -5.01 6.62
C VAL A 105 0.47 -6.36 6.02
N GLY A 106 0.33 -6.43 4.70
CA GLY A 106 0.26 -7.69 3.98
C GLY A 106 1.63 -8.37 3.93
N CYS A 107 1.69 -9.61 4.40
CA CYS A 107 2.92 -10.39 4.42
C CYS A 107 2.74 -11.74 3.73
N LEU A 108 3.83 -12.26 3.17
CA LEU A 108 3.95 -13.64 2.70
C LEU A 108 4.90 -14.42 3.60
N GLU A 109 4.55 -15.68 3.84
CA GLU A 109 5.48 -16.62 4.43
C GLU A 109 6.51 -17.06 3.39
N VAL A 110 7.78 -16.91 3.73
CA VAL A 110 8.90 -17.28 2.87
C VAL A 110 9.88 -18.13 3.64
N ASP A 111 10.63 -18.98 2.91
CA ASP A 111 11.76 -19.70 3.49
C ASP A 111 12.78 -18.73 4.08
N LEU A 112 13.27 -19.03 5.29
CA LEU A 112 14.18 -18.16 6.02
C LEU A 112 15.44 -17.82 5.22
N GLY A 113 15.95 -18.78 4.42
CA GLY A 113 17.11 -18.57 3.58
C GLY A 113 16.88 -17.54 2.46
N LYS A 114 15.64 -17.42 1.97
CA LYS A 114 15.25 -16.47 0.93
C LYS A 114 14.82 -15.12 1.50
N ALA A 115 14.49 -15.06 2.79
CA ALA A 115 13.98 -13.86 3.44
C ALA A 115 14.94 -12.66 3.39
N ARG A 116 16.24 -12.89 3.16
CA ARG A 116 17.26 -11.85 3.00
C ARG A 116 17.06 -10.93 1.79
N GLU A 117 16.23 -11.34 0.84
CA GLU A 117 15.95 -10.55 -0.37
C GLU A 117 14.78 -9.55 -0.17
N PHE A 118 14.10 -9.65 0.97
CA PHE A 118 12.86 -8.91 1.26
C PHE A 118 12.96 -8.05 2.51
N GLY A 119 12.03 -7.13 2.65
CA GLY A 119 11.73 -6.51 3.95
C GLY A 119 11.05 -7.53 4.86
N VAL A 120 11.63 -7.82 6.02
CA VAL A 120 11.16 -8.84 6.96
C VAL A 120 10.45 -8.21 8.14
N MET A 121 9.26 -8.72 8.45
CA MET A 121 8.48 -8.36 9.63
C MET A 121 8.71 -9.39 10.73
N SER A 122 9.13 -8.92 11.91
CA SER A 122 9.12 -9.72 13.13
C SER A 122 7.83 -9.41 13.89
N ALA A 123 6.97 -10.42 14.02
CA ALA A 123 5.70 -10.31 14.74
C ALA A 123 5.70 -11.20 15.98
N ASP A 124 4.88 -10.84 16.97
CA ASP A 124 4.60 -11.70 18.13
C ASP A 124 3.52 -12.75 17.80
N GLU A 125 3.13 -13.54 18.84
CA GLU A 125 2.14 -14.62 18.70
C GLU A 125 0.74 -14.10 18.33
N ASP A 126 0.44 -12.84 18.64
CA ASP A 126 -0.82 -12.16 18.32
C ASP A 126 -0.77 -11.51 16.92
N GLY A 127 0.34 -11.66 16.18
CA GLY A 127 0.54 -11.07 14.86
C GLY A 127 0.88 -9.58 14.88
N ARG A 128 1.17 -8.99 16.07
CA ARG A 128 1.58 -7.59 16.15
C ARG A 128 3.03 -7.44 15.73
N VAL A 129 3.27 -6.55 14.76
CA VAL A 129 4.63 -6.25 14.28
C VAL A 129 5.43 -5.57 15.39
N ARG A 130 6.58 -6.14 15.71
CA ARG A 130 7.54 -5.63 16.69
C ARG A 130 8.75 -4.98 16.06
N ARG A 131 9.10 -5.42 14.86
CA ARG A 131 10.27 -4.92 14.13
C ARG A 131 10.08 -5.10 12.63
N PHE A 132 10.62 -4.17 11.87
CA PHE A 132 10.86 -4.28 10.44
C PHE A 132 12.37 -4.21 10.16
N ALA A 133 12.85 -5.06 9.27
CA ALA A 133 14.24 -5.03 8.80
C ALA A 133 14.27 -5.19 7.28
N GLU A 134 14.82 -4.21 6.58
CA GLU A 134 15.00 -4.27 5.13
C GLU A 134 16.21 -5.14 4.80
N LYS A 135 15.98 -6.21 4.04
CA LYS A 135 17.01 -7.15 3.54
C LYS A 135 18.04 -7.54 4.60
N PRO A 136 17.61 -8.08 5.75
CA PRO A 136 18.51 -8.38 6.86
C PRO A 136 19.42 -9.55 6.55
N ASP A 137 20.68 -9.48 6.97
CA ASP A 137 21.63 -10.62 6.87
C ASP A 137 21.15 -11.83 7.69
N GLN A 138 20.47 -11.54 8.80
CA GLN A 138 19.89 -12.54 9.69
C GLN A 138 18.41 -12.22 9.90
N PRO A 139 17.50 -12.75 9.05
CA PRO A 139 16.07 -12.54 9.20
C PRO A 139 15.53 -13.26 10.43
N ASP A 140 14.60 -12.61 11.12
CA ASP A 140 13.90 -13.21 12.25
C ASP A 140 12.85 -14.23 11.74
N PRO A 141 12.80 -15.44 12.31
CA PRO A 141 11.77 -16.42 11.99
C PRO A 141 10.43 -16.06 12.64
N ILE A 142 9.34 -16.63 12.12
CA ILE A 142 8.04 -16.60 12.77
C ILE A 142 8.12 -17.35 14.11
N PRO A 143 7.52 -16.85 15.20
CA PRO A 143 7.44 -17.55 16.48
C PRO A 143 6.93 -18.99 16.31
N GLY A 144 7.66 -19.96 16.86
CA GLY A 144 7.34 -21.39 16.74
C GLY A 144 7.63 -22.05 15.39
N ARG A 145 8.14 -21.29 14.39
CA ARG A 145 8.42 -21.78 13.03
C ARG A 145 9.80 -21.35 12.52
N PRO A 146 10.90 -21.97 12.99
CA PRO A 146 12.27 -21.50 12.82
C PRO A 146 12.78 -21.50 11.37
N GLY A 147 12.07 -22.14 10.42
CA GLY A 147 12.44 -22.17 9.00
C GLY A 147 11.73 -21.13 8.13
N VAL A 148 10.85 -20.31 8.67
CA VAL A 148 9.94 -19.44 7.92
C VAL A 148 9.99 -18.02 8.48
N ALA A 149 9.97 -17.02 7.60
CA ALA A 149 9.88 -15.61 7.95
C ALA A 149 8.69 -14.93 7.26
N LEU A 150 8.28 -13.77 7.77
CA LEU A 150 7.25 -12.93 7.15
C LEU A 150 7.92 -11.87 6.26
N ALA A 151 7.77 -12.01 4.95
CA ALA A 151 8.20 -11.02 3.98
C ALA A 151 7.08 -10.00 3.72
N SER A 152 7.40 -8.73 3.78
CA SER A 152 6.48 -7.66 3.42
C SER A 152 6.13 -7.71 1.93
N MET A 153 4.85 -7.60 1.62
CA MET A 153 4.35 -7.52 0.24
C MET A 153 4.29 -6.07 -0.28
N GLY A 154 4.63 -5.08 0.54
CA GLY A 154 4.42 -3.68 0.16
C GLY A 154 2.94 -3.30 0.08
N ILE A 155 2.08 -4.01 0.82
CA ILE A 155 0.64 -3.77 0.92
C ILE A 155 0.33 -3.31 2.32
N TYR A 156 -0.33 -2.17 2.43
CA TYR A 156 -0.62 -1.56 3.72
C TYR A 156 -2.06 -1.06 3.78
N VAL A 157 -2.73 -1.29 4.92
CA VAL A 157 -3.97 -0.60 5.28
C VAL A 157 -3.67 0.32 6.45
N PHE A 158 -4.08 1.56 6.34
CA PHE A 158 -3.91 2.57 7.38
C PHE A 158 -5.24 3.16 7.81
N ASN A 159 -5.37 3.42 9.12
CA ASN A 159 -6.30 4.42 9.60
C ASN A 159 -5.89 5.80 9.08
N ARG A 160 -6.83 6.58 8.57
CA ARG A 160 -6.59 7.93 8.05
C ARG A 160 -5.78 8.81 9.01
N GLY A 161 -6.21 8.89 10.27
CA GLY A 161 -5.56 9.74 11.28
C GLY A 161 -4.11 9.35 11.48
N PHE A 162 -3.84 8.07 11.66
CA PHE A 162 -2.49 7.55 11.84
C PHE A 162 -1.59 7.87 10.64
N LEU A 163 -2.06 7.60 9.41
CA LEU A 163 -1.27 7.90 8.22
C LEU A 163 -0.88 9.38 8.14
N TYR A 164 -1.82 10.29 8.43
CA TYR A 164 -1.56 11.72 8.38
C TYR A 164 -0.54 12.16 9.43
N GLU A 165 -0.59 11.60 10.64
CA GLU A 165 0.36 11.89 11.70
C GLU A 165 1.78 11.39 11.38
N GLN A 166 1.90 10.27 10.67
CA GLN A 166 3.20 9.70 10.31
C GLN A 166 3.88 10.42 9.13
N LEU A 167 3.10 11.11 8.29
CA LEU A 167 3.63 11.77 7.09
C LEU A 167 3.87 13.28 7.29
N ILE A 168 3.40 13.89 8.36
CA ILE A 168 3.55 15.33 8.68
C ILE A 168 4.51 15.51 9.83
#